data_3ae7fea19bbaed52cf71691858360015
#
_entry.id   3ae7fea19bbaed52cf71691858360015
#
_cell.length_a   1.000
_cell.length_b   1.000
_cell.length_c   1.000
_cell.angle_alpha   90.00
_cell.angle_beta   90.00
_cell.angle_gamma   90.00
#
_symmetry.space_group_name_H-M   'P 1'
#
loop_
_entity.id
_entity.type
_entity.pdbx_description
1 polymer ?
#
loop_
_entity_poly.entity_id
_entity_poly.type
_entity_poly.pdbx_seq_one_letter_code
_entity_poly.pdbx_strand_id
1 'polypeptide(L)'
;MASDILAVEQSFFIDQNFQFDINSIANAQFKAFEKRLNLGYQAAPIWVRMRITPSADAAVKPTILRIGPHDANQIEVYEFDRGQWQVQTVGDLFPQKSKSCADDYYCVSLRDRTSSSDTIYLKIQTTNFLTLDTDLLTLENLPAVTANRIKRIFISLTLAGVMLAIGIFWIVKYRSNMTLCFVGVQTSIFVYLLSIYGFPSVWFPNLPPELLDGLPHVMFILRTFLLILTVFVVIKTYCDSKIYFSMVYAIFLFCVLNFMLFFTPYKSMSIRLNLLVFSIYPSIHLFGVFKSKGMIKNVRLLFFVSFILFYLVLIPVIVGGVFLSPFNSFVGPIQNISDWRLNGLIVGAIIFLLIKFEEEHREKQKAEELNQIRIERIEAESYAALLSDRNTMIDLLTHDLKNPLGTITFASRALKEQLQDNQTATQKLRHIDQCVNRMNNLIEHVAVSARLDRYESLASPITSPASELIEELTETYGDQSRFRIDIEADAGFTADREMLTVIFGNLINNAYKYGHAGGDITITVKRTEKMPSLDASQTEPASGQSDSVSFEISNAVGTFGTPDQARIFERYYRHPNSIAVPGMGLGLSLVKAAASKIGASVGFFQARDMVTFTVRVPN
;
A
#
# COMPACT_ATOMS: atom_id res chain seq x y z
N MET A 1 -45.99 -33.00 0.03
CA MET A 1 -47.14 -33.87 0.31
C MET A 1 -48.12 -33.12 1.21
N ALA A 2 -48.79 -32.09 0.71
CA ALA A 2 -49.84 -31.38 1.46
C ALA A 2 -50.75 -30.55 0.50
N SER A 3 -50.73 -30.85 -0.84
CA SER A 3 -51.46 -30.06 -1.84
C SER A 3 -52.71 -30.72 -2.41
N ASP A 4 -53.14 -31.84 -1.85
CA ASP A 4 -54.17 -32.66 -2.51
C ASP A 4 -55.57 -32.54 -1.93
N ILE A 5 -55.83 -31.57 -1.04
CA ILE A 5 -57.11 -31.50 -0.34
C ILE A 5 -58.09 -30.50 -0.98
N LEU A 6 -57.62 -29.47 -1.67
CA LEU A 6 -58.46 -28.46 -2.32
C LEU A 6 -57.83 -27.97 -3.63
N ALA A 7 -58.60 -27.99 -4.71
CA ALA A 7 -58.21 -27.30 -5.97
C ALA A 7 -58.53 -25.80 -5.83
N VAL A 8 -57.53 -24.94 -6.07
CA VAL A 8 -57.68 -23.49 -5.99
C VAL A 8 -57.35 -22.87 -7.33
N GLU A 9 -58.34 -22.27 -7.97
CA GLU A 9 -58.14 -21.45 -9.15
C GLU A 9 -57.94 -19.99 -8.73
N GLN A 10 -56.82 -19.43 -9.13
CA GLN A 10 -56.46 -18.04 -8.79
C GLN A 10 -56.46 -17.13 -10.01
N SER A 11 -57.01 -15.94 -9.88
CA SER A 11 -56.99 -14.94 -10.92
C SER A 11 -56.94 -13.52 -10.32
N PHE A 12 -56.36 -12.57 -11.04
CA PHE A 12 -56.18 -11.20 -10.57
C PHE A 12 -56.74 -10.15 -11.54
N PHE A 13 -57.00 -8.97 -10.99
CA PHE A 13 -57.41 -7.80 -11.74
C PHE A 13 -56.78 -6.53 -11.08
N ILE A 14 -56.26 -5.58 -11.88
CA ILE A 14 -55.70 -4.32 -11.41
C ILE A 14 -56.72 -3.23 -11.65
N ASP A 15 -57.24 -2.60 -10.58
CA ASP A 15 -58.25 -1.56 -10.63
C ASP A 15 -57.57 -0.20 -10.81
N GLN A 16 -57.14 0.11 -12.06
CA GLN A 16 -56.41 1.34 -12.37
C GLN A 16 -57.20 2.62 -12.09
N ASN A 17 -58.56 2.55 -12.09
CA ASN A 17 -59.44 3.71 -11.94
C ASN A 17 -60.07 3.80 -10.57
N PHE A 18 -59.76 2.89 -9.63
CA PHE A 18 -60.36 2.83 -8.29
C PHE A 18 -61.91 2.74 -8.32
N GLN A 19 -62.46 2.00 -9.29
CA GLN A 19 -63.89 2.00 -9.58
C GLN A 19 -64.62 0.81 -8.99
N PHE A 20 -63.89 -0.25 -8.59
CA PHE A 20 -64.53 -1.49 -8.15
C PHE A 20 -64.59 -1.61 -6.63
N ASP A 21 -65.78 -1.97 -6.16
CA ASP A 21 -66.03 -2.44 -4.82
C ASP A 21 -66.37 -3.95 -4.82
N ILE A 22 -66.61 -4.54 -3.66
CA ILE A 22 -66.87 -5.97 -3.52
C ILE A 22 -68.14 -6.39 -4.27
N ASN A 23 -69.14 -5.50 -4.46
CA ASN A 23 -70.38 -5.83 -5.14
C ASN A 23 -70.24 -5.78 -6.66
N SER A 24 -69.36 -4.95 -7.17
CA SER A 24 -69.14 -4.75 -8.62
C SER A 24 -67.99 -5.59 -9.20
N ILE A 25 -67.04 -6.02 -8.37
CA ILE A 25 -65.79 -6.70 -8.79
C ILE A 25 -66.02 -8.01 -9.52
N ALA A 26 -67.15 -8.69 -9.24
CA ALA A 26 -67.48 -9.95 -9.91
C ALA A 26 -67.56 -9.81 -11.44
N ASN A 27 -67.87 -8.59 -11.96
CA ASN A 27 -67.99 -8.28 -13.39
C ASN A 27 -66.65 -7.91 -14.05
N ALA A 28 -65.57 -7.78 -13.29
CA ALA A 28 -64.27 -7.44 -13.83
C ALA A 28 -63.63 -8.63 -14.61
N GLN A 29 -62.79 -8.31 -15.59
CA GLN A 29 -62.04 -9.30 -16.35
C GLN A 29 -60.79 -9.75 -15.59
N PHE A 30 -60.88 -10.89 -14.92
CA PHE A 30 -59.77 -11.45 -14.19
C PHE A 30 -58.84 -12.25 -15.11
N LYS A 31 -57.52 -12.11 -14.89
CA LYS A 31 -56.50 -12.87 -15.56
C LYS A 31 -55.99 -13.99 -14.64
N ALA A 32 -56.02 -15.24 -15.08
CA ALA A 32 -55.53 -16.36 -14.29
C ALA A 32 -54.02 -16.29 -14.03
N PHE A 33 -53.59 -16.77 -12.86
CA PHE A 33 -52.19 -16.99 -12.52
C PHE A 33 -52.02 -18.28 -11.71
N GLU A 34 -50.83 -18.85 -11.81
CA GLU A 34 -50.50 -20.06 -11.08
C GLU A 34 -49.65 -19.69 -9.87
N LYS A 35 -50.03 -20.23 -8.71
CA LYS A 35 -49.29 -20.30 -7.44
C LYS A 35 -48.68 -19.00 -6.88
N ARG A 36 -48.13 -18.09 -7.69
CA ARG A 36 -47.50 -16.85 -7.24
C ARG A 36 -47.73 -15.70 -8.22
N LEU A 37 -48.13 -14.55 -7.70
CA LEU A 37 -48.35 -13.34 -8.46
C LEU A 37 -47.24 -12.34 -8.17
N ASN A 38 -46.55 -11.87 -9.22
CA ASN A 38 -45.54 -10.82 -9.11
C ASN A 38 -45.93 -9.67 -10.03
N LEU A 39 -46.35 -8.54 -9.46
CA LEU A 39 -46.81 -7.37 -10.20
C LEU A 39 -45.86 -6.15 -10.04
N GLY A 40 -44.80 -6.29 -9.26
CA GLY A 40 -43.89 -5.18 -9.02
C GLY A 40 -44.55 -4.07 -8.19
N TYR A 41 -44.15 -2.82 -8.45
CA TYR A 41 -44.72 -1.64 -7.78
C TYR A 41 -46.03 -1.24 -8.45
N GLN A 42 -47.15 -1.31 -7.74
CA GLN A 42 -48.48 -0.92 -8.22
C GLN A 42 -49.05 0.16 -7.34
N ALA A 43 -49.57 1.21 -7.93
CA ALA A 43 -50.26 2.27 -7.21
C ALA A 43 -51.78 2.00 -7.09
N ALA A 44 -52.31 1.21 -8.01
CA ALA A 44 -53.71 0.84 -8.05
C ALA A 44 -54.03 -0.39 -7.19
N PRO A 45 -55.20 -0.47 -6.59
CA PRO A 45 -55.66 -1.67 -5.88
C PRO A 45 -55.65 -2.90 -6.78
N ILE A 46 -55.26 -4.01 -6.22
CA ILE A 46 -55.22 -5.29 -6.91
C ILE A 46 -56.25 -6.20 -6.28
N TRP A 47 -57.14 -6.70 -7.11
CA TRP A 47 -58.10 -7.68 -6.69
C TRP A 47 -57.64 -9.09 -7.10
N VAL A 48 -57.70 -10.01 -6.16
CA VAL A 48 -57.39 -11.45 -6.40
C VAL A 48 -58.66 -12.23 -6.11
N ARG A 49 -59.07 -13.06 -7.07
CA ARG A 49 -60.18 -13.95 -6.92
C ARG A 49 -59.67 -15.37 -6.77
N MET A 50 -60.05 -16.01 -5.71
CA MET A 50 -59.75 -17.42 -5.40
C MET A 50 -61.00 -18.25 -5.42
N ARG A 51 -61.13 -19.20 -6.33
CA ARG A 51 -62.18 -20.19 -6.37
C ARG A 51 -61.71 -21.49 -5.73
N ILE A 52 -62.36 -21.88 -4.69
CA ILE A 52 -62.01 -23.07 -3.90
C ILE A 52 -62.99 -24.16 -4.26
N THR A 53 -62.50 -25.28 -4.78
CA THR A 53 -63.32 -26.45 -5.14
C THR A 53 -62.96 -27.54 -4.10
N PRO A 54 -63.93 -27.97 -3.26
CA PRO A 54 -63.67 -29.04 -2.28
C PRO A 54 -63.41 -30.34 -2.99
N SER A 55 -62.43 -31.11 -2.52
CA SER A 55 -62.23 -32.50 -2.97
C SER A 55 -63.30 -33.41 -2.40
N ALA A 56 -63.78 -34.38 -3.18
CA ALA A 56 -64.87 -35.26 -2.83
C ALA A 56 -64.69 -36.08 -1.51
N ASP A 57 -63.45 -36.23 -1.05
CA ASP A 57 -63.06 -37.01 0.15
C ASP A 57 -62.67 -36.17 1.39
N ALA A 58 -62.81 -34.88 1.35
CA ALA A 58 -62.36 -34.02 2.44
C ALA A 58 -63.46 -33.82 3.47
N ALA A 59 -63.31 -34.44 4.65
CA ALA A 59 -64.02 -34.01 5.83
C ALA A 59 -63.70 -32.53 6.10
N VAL A 60 -64.73 -31.69 6.32
CA VAL A 60 -64.64 -30.26 6.54
C VAL A 60 -63.71 -29.96 7.72
N LYS A 61 -62.53 -29.41 7.45
CA LYS A 61 -61.57 -28.99 8.48
C LYS A 61 -61.44 -27.48 8.46
N PRO A 62 -61.23 -26.82 9.61
CA PRO A 62 -60.94 -25.36 9.63
C PRO A 62 -59.77 -25.04 8.72
N THR A 63 -60.02 -24.13 7.79
CA THR A 63 -59.05 -23.77 6.77
C THR A 63 -58.46 -22.40 7.08
N ILE A 64 -57.16 -22.31 6.96
CA ILE A 64 -56.46 -21.05 7.15
C ILE A 64 -55.93 -20.60 5.78
N LEU A 65 -56.31 -19.39 5.38
CA LEU A 65 -55.70 -18.68 4.26
C LEU A 65 -54.43 -17.98 4.73
N ARG A 66 -53.31 -18.42 4.20
CA ARG A 66 -52.00 -17.84 4.47
C ARG A 66 -51.59 -16.98 3.27
N ILE A 67 -51.31 -15.71 3.53
CA ILE A 67 -51.06 -14.68 2.53
C ILE A 67 -49.69 -14.06 2.83
N GLY A 68 -48.79 -14.01 1.87
CA GLY A 68 -47.51 -13.39 2.10
C GLY A 68 -46.65 -13.17 0.86
N PRO A 69 -45.44 -12.69 1.10
CA PRO A 69 -44.85 -12.27 2.34
C PRO A 69 -45.43 -10.98 2.93
N HIS A 70 -45.05 -10.64 4.14
CA HIS A 70 -45.44 -9.49 4.97
C HIS A 70 -44.93 -8.12 4.46
N ASP A 71 -45.33 -7.68 3.27
CA ASP A 71 -44.89 -6.41 2.68
C ASP A 71 -46.04 -5.64 2.02
N ALA A 72 -47.27 -6.10 2.26
CA ALA A 72 -48.45 -5.38 1.83
C ALA A 72 -48.97 -4.45 2.93
N ASN A 73 -49.22 -3.20 2.58
CA ASN A 73 -49.71 -2.21 3.54
C ASN A 73 -51.10 -2.58 4.07
N GLN A 74 -52.02 -3.03 3.18
CA GLN A 74 -53.38 -3.43 3.52
C GLN A 74 -53.85 -4.54 2.61
N ILE A 75 -54.43 -5.59 3.18
CA ILE A 75 -55.13 -6.68 2.51
C ILE A 75 -56.49 -6.86 3.14
N GLU A 76 -57.52 -6.70 2.36
CA GLU A 76 -58.90 -6.96 2.76
C GLU A 76 -59.31 -8.33 2.18
N VAL A 77 -59.69 -9.27 3.01
CA VAL A 77 -60.17 -10.60 2.66
C VAL A 77 -61.69 -10.63 2.79
N TYR A 78 -62.35 -10.87 1.70
CA TYR A 78 -63.81 -10.88 1.57
C TYR A 78 -64.31 -12.32 1.45
N GLU A 79 -65.18 -12.73 2.36
CA GLU A 79 -65.91 -14.02 2.31
C GLU A 79 -67.42 -13.71 2.24
N PHE A 80 -68.15 -14.43 1.39
CA PHE A 80 -69.61 -14.28 1.36
C PHE A 80 -70.25 -15.27 2.35
N ASP A 81 -71.04 -14.74 3.28
CA ASP A 81 -71.71 -15.52 4.30
C ASP A 81 -73.12 -15.02 4.54
N ARG A 82 -74.10 -15.95 4.50
CA ARG A 82 -75.52 -15.69 4.80
C ARG A 82 -76.09 -14.42 4.12
N GLY A 83 -75.71 -14.22 2.87
CA GLY A 83 -76.20 -13.10 2.04
C GLY A 83 -75.42 -11.78 2.21
N GLN A 84 -74.35 -11.74 2.99
CA GLN A 84 -73.53 -10.55 3.23
C GLN A 84 -72.05 -10.86 3.07
N TRP A 85 -71.27 -9.86 2.61
CA TRP A 85 -69.84 -9.94 2.58
C TRP A 85 -69.28 -9.64 3.97
N GLN A 86 -68.49 -10.57 4.48
CA GLN A 86 -67.67 -10.41 5.68
C GLN A 86 -66.25 -10.02 5.26
N VAL A 87 -65.68 -9.01 5.92
CA VAL A 87 -64.34 -8.54 5.62
C VAL A 87 -63.42 -8.74 6.84
N GLN A 88 -62.23 -9.31 6.57
CA GLN A 88 -61.12 -9.33 7.52
C GLN A 88 -59.99 -8.53 6.92
N THR A 89 -59.41 -7.60 7.69
CA THR A 89 -58.32 -6.73 7.21
C THR A 89 -57.05 -7.11 7.92
N VAL A 90 -56.00 -7.37 7.13
CA VAL A 90 -54.64 -7.63 7.58
C VAL A 90 -53.67 -6.76 6.77
N GLY A 91 -52.43 -6.63 7.21
CA GLY A 91 -51.42 -5.82 6.55
C GLY A 91 -50.48 -5.16 7.56
N ASP A 92 -49.42 -4.50 7.05
CA ASP A 92 -48.40 -3.87 7.89
C ASP A 92 -48.90 -2.64 8.65
N LEU A 93 -49.95 -2.01 8.15
CA LEU A 93 -50.58 -0.86 8.81
C LEU A 93 -51.56 -1.25 9.91
N PHE A 94 -51.79 -2.56 10.14
CA PHE A 94 -52.76 -3.03 11.12
C PHE A 94 -52.07 -3.72 12.32
N PRO A 95 -52.62 -3.53 13.55
CA PRO A 95 -52.02 -4.10 14.75
C PRO A 95 -51.91 -5.62 14.70
N GLN A 96 -50.87 -6.17 15.34
CA GLN A 96 -50.51 -7.59 15.32
C GLN A 96 -51.58 -8.59 15.77
N LYS A 97 -52.65 -8.15 16.43
CA LYS A 97 -53.78 -9.03 16.82
C LYS A 97 -54.44 -9.75 15.65
N SER A 98 -54.21 -9.26 14.42
CA SER A 98 -54.66 -9.92 13.18
C SER A 98 -53.65 -10.92 12.59
N LYS A 99 -52.44 -11.03 13.18
CA LYS A 99 -51.40 -11.98 12.73
C LYS A 99 -51.51 -13.27 13.48
N SER A 100 -52.27 -14.21 12.96
CA SER A 100 -52.49 -15.52 13.62
C SER A 100 -51.40 -16.56 13.29
N CYS A 101 -50.47 -16.26 12.40
CA CYS A 101 -49.32 -17.11 12.08
C CYS A 101 -48.05 -16.67 12.84
N ALA A 102 -47.25 -17.65 13.22
CA ALA A 102 -45.97 -17.41 13.91
C ALA A 102 -44.81 -17.04 12.99
N ASP A 103 -45.09 -16.95 11.69
CA ASP A 103 -44.08 -16.59 10.68
C ASP A 103 -44.35 -15.21 10.02
N ASP A 104 -43.63 -14.90 8.95
CA ASP A 104 -43.77 -13.65 8.19
C ASP A 104 -44.89 -13.64 7.15
N TYR A 105 -45.98 -14.41 7.37
CA TYR A 105 -47.21 -14.42 6.57
C TYR A 105 -48.38 -13.91 7.40
N TYR A 106 -49.38 -13.32 6.73
CA TYR A 106 -50.67 -13.05 7.31
C TYR A 106 -51.52 -14.33 7.27
N CYS A 107 -52.11 -14.71 8.36
CA CYS A 107 -53.01 -15.84 8.44
C CYS A 107 -54.43 -15.35 8.74
N VAL A 108 -55.36 -15.72 7.89
CA VAL A 108 -56.77 -15.43 8.04
C VAL A 108 -57.52 -16.74 8.18
N SER A 109 -58.24 -16.89 9.30
CA SER A 109 -59.08 -18.08 9.53
C SER A 109 -60.33 -17.97 8.66
N LEU A 110 -60.47 -18.92 7.75
CA LEU A 110 -61.66 -19.04 6.91
C LEU A 110 -62.72 -19.89 7.66
N ARG A 111 -63.97 -19.67 7.37
CA ARG A 111 -65.06 -20.41 7.97
C ARG A 111 -65.13 -21.83 7.49
N ASP A 112 -65.76 -22.66 8.32
CA ASP A 112 -66.09 -24.05 7.97
C ASP A 112 -67.05 -24.07 6.77
N ARG A 113 -66.68 -24.79 5.69
CA ARG A 113 -67.42 -24.84 4.43
C ARG A 113 -68.06 -26.17 4.29
N THR A 114 -69.36 -26.16 4.13
CA THR A 114 -70.16 -27.42 4.09
C THR A 114 -70.65 -27.78 2.69
N SER A 115 -70.54 -26.93 1.66
CA SER A 115 -70.99 -27.28 0.32
C SER A 115 -70.62 -26.24 -0.75
N SER A 116 -70.35 -26.71 -2.00
CA SER A 116 -70.18 -25.98 -3.26
C SER A 116 -69.00 -25.00 -3.33
N SER A 117 -68.48 -24.73 -4.54
CA SER A 117 -67.38 -23.85 -4.86
C SER A 117 -67.58 -22.43 -4.25
N ASP A 118 -66.75 -22.09 -3.29
CA ASP A 118 -66.76 -20.75 -2.66
C ASP A 118 -65.73 -19.86 -3.33
N THR A 119 -66.08 -18.58 -3.49
CA THR A 119 -65.19 -17.58 -4.03
C THR A 119 -64.81 -16.60 -2.92
N ILE A 120 -63.49 -16.43 -2.73
CA ILE A 120 -62.89 -15.44 -1.87
C ILE A 120 -62.30 -14.33 -2.76
N TYR A 121 -62.49 -13.09 -2.31
CA TYR A 121 -61.81 -11.96 -2.95
C TYR A 121 -60.81 -11.35 -1.96
N LEU A 122 -59.62 -11.03 -2.46
CA LEU A 122 -58.61 -10.24 -1.76
C LEU A 122 -58.46 -8.92 -2.46
N LYS A 123 -58.55 -7.81 -1.73
CA LYS A 123 -58.23 -6.46 -2.21
C LYS A 123 -56.94 -6.04 -1.55
N ILE A 124 -55.89 -5.83 -2.35
CA ILE A 124 -54.55 -5.55 -1.89
C ILE A 124 -54.16 -4.15 -2.27
N GLN A 125 -53.73 -3.36 -1.30
CA GLN A 125 -53.19 -2.01 -1.49
C GLN A 125 -51.78 -1.99 -0.87
N THR A 126 -50.80 -1.61 -1.68
CA THR A 126 -49.42 -1.52 -1.20
C THR A 126 -48.62 -0.49 -1.97
N THR A 127 -47.73 0.20 -1.29
CA THR A 127 -46.71 1.06 -1.90
C THR A 127 -45.39 0.30 -2.15
N ASN A 128 -45.33 -0.91 -1.70
CA ASN A 128 -44.16 -1.79 -1.77
C ASN A 128 -44.18 -2.66 -3.03
N PHE A 129 -43.10 -3.38 -3.27
CA PHE A 129 -43.02 -4.33 -4.38
C PHE A 129 -43.94 -5.52 -4.09
N LEU A 130 -45.01 -5.71 -4.89
CA LEU A 130 -45.97 -6.77 -4.64
C LEU A 130 -45.50 -8.12 -5.21
N THR A 131 -45.22 -9.02 -4.30
CA THR A 131 -45.16 -10.46 -4.57
C THR A 131 -46.19 -11.13 -3.69
N LEU A 132 -47.14 -11.79 -4.28
CA LEU A 132 -48.20 -12.49 -3.56
C LEU A 132 -48.05 -13.98 -3.70
N ASP A 133 -47.98 -14.66 -2.56
CA ASP A 133 -48.01 -16.11 -2.41
C ASP A 133 -49.17 -16.45 -1.46
N THR A 134 -50.05 -17.34 -1.88
CA THR A 134 -51.21 -17.70 -1.07
C THR A 134 -51.28 -19.20 -0.94
N ASP A 135 -51.38 -19.68 0.29
CA ASP A 135 -51.57 -21.08 0.63
C ASP A 135 -52.86 -21.28 1.42
N LEU A 136 -53.62 -22.30 1.08
CA LEU A 136 -54.73 -22.80 1.88
C LEU A 136 -54.26 -24.00 2.71
N LEU A 137 -54.28 -23.86 4.03
CA LEU A 137 -53.76 -24.86 4.95
C LEU A 137 -54.84 -25.27 5.95
N THR A 138 -54.80 -26.53 6.39
CA THR A 138 -55.53 -26.95 7.56
C THR A 138 -54.74 -26.56 8.83
N LEU A 139 -55.44 -26.41 9.95
CA LEU A 139 -54.80 -26.11 11.23
C LEU A 139 -53.72 -27.13 11.62
N GLU A 140 -53.89 -28.40 11.20
CA GLU A 140 -52.94 -29.47 11.46
C GLU A 140 -51.62 -29.33 10.66
N ASN A 141 -51.68 -28.79 9.41
CA ASN A 141 -50.53 -28.64 8.52
C ASN A 141 -49.79 -27.32 8.73
N LEU A 142 -50.42 -26.32 9.37
CA LEU A 142 -49.84 -25.01 9.63
C LEU A 142 -48.47 -25.09 10.35
N PRO A 143 -48.30 -25.89 11.45
CA PRO A 143 -47.02 -25.96 12.15
C PRO A 143 -45.87 -26.48 11.29
N ALA A 144 -46.13 -27.46 10.41
CA ALA A 144 -45.10 -28.03 9.56
C ALA A 144 -44.59 -27.03 8.47
N VAL A 145 -45.48 -26.23 7.90
CA VAL A 145 -45.15 -25.21 6.92
C VAL A 145 -44.43 -24.04 7.57
N THR A 146 -44.90 -23.56 8.71
CA THR A 146 -44.31 -22.47 9.47
C THR A 146 -42.94 -22.84 10.04
N ALA A 147 -42.73 -24.09 10.51
CA ALA A 147 -41.46 -24.54 11.05
C ALA A 147 -40.28 -24.40 10.05
N ASN A 148 -40.49 -24.79 8.79
CA ASN A 148 -39.44 -24.65 7.78
C ASN A 148 -39.07 -23.18 7.49
N ARG A 149 -40.04 -22.28 7.63
CA ARG A 149 -39.80 -20.86 7.43
C ARG A 149 -39.13 -20.24 8.65
N ILE A 150 -39.57 -20.55 9.85
CA ILE A 150 -38.93 -20.14 11.09
C ILE A 150 -37.48 -20.60 11.13
N LYS A 151 -37.18 -21.82 10.69
CA LYS A 151 -35.80 -22.33 10.56
C LYS A 151 -34.96 -21.43 9.63
N ARG A 152 -35.48 -21.02 8.49
CA ARG A 152 -34.78 -20.12 7.55
C ARG A 152 -34.54 -18.72 8.15
N ILE A 153 -35.55 -18.15 8.83
CA ILE A 153 -35.44 -16.87 9.52
C ILE A 153 -34.33 -16.96 10.57
N PHE A 154 -34.34 -18.01 11.38
CA PHE A 154 -33.35 -18.23 12.43
C PHE A 154 -31.91 -18.33 11.86
N ILE A 155 -31.72 -19.11 10.80
CA ILE A 155 -30.41 -19.23 10.12
C ILE A 155 -29.95 -17.87 9.61
N SER A 156 -30.82 -17.10 8.96
CA SER A 156 -30.49 -15.79 8.40
C SER A 156 -30.08 -14.79 9.50
N LEU A 157 -30.82 -14.71 10.59
CA LEU A 157 -30.54 -13.83 11.73
C LEU A 157 -29.27 -14.25 12.47
N THR A 158 -29.10 -15.56 12.69
CA THR A 158 -27.89 -16.07 13.36
C THR A 158 -26.64 -15.72 12.56
N LEU A 159 -26.66 -15.95 11.25
CA LEU A 159 -25.51 -15.62 10.40
C LEU A 159 -25.22 -14.11 10.37
N ALA A 160 -26.26 -13.27 10.24
CA ALA A 160 -26.10 -11.82 10.29
C ALA A 160 -25.57 -11.35 11.66
N GLY A 161 -26.03 -11.96 12.75
CA GLY A 161 -25.54 -11.69 14.11
C GLY A 161 -24.08 -12.08 14.32
N VAL A 162 -23.67 -13.24 13.82
CA VAL A 162 -22.28 -13.70 13.85
C VAL A 162 -21.38 -12.74 13.07
N MET A 163 -21.79 -12.31 11.86
CA MET A 163 -21.04 -11.35 11.06
C MET A 163 -20.92 -10.00 11.75
N LEU A 164 -21.97 -9.54 12.41
CA LEU A 164 -21.94 -8.32 13.19
C LEU A 164 -20.98 -8.44 14.38
N ALA A 165 -21.01 -9.57 15.11
CA ALA A 165 -20.11 -9.83 16.23
C ALA A 165 -18.63 -9.87 15.79
N ILE A 166 -18.32 -10.51 14.67
CA ILE A 166 -16.98 -10.50 14.06
C ILE A 166 -16.56 -9.06 13.72
N GLY A 167 -17.45 -8.27 13.14
CA GLY A 167 -17.18 -6.87 12.82
C GLY A 167 -16.88 -6.03 14.07
N ILE A 168 -17.65 -6.20 15.14
CA ILE A 168 -17.43 -5.52 16.43
C ILE A 168 -16.09 -5.94 17.05
N PHE A 169 -15.76 -7.23 17.04
CA PHE A 169 -14.45 -7.72 17.48
C PHE A 169 -13.32 -7.02 16.73
N TRP A 170 -13.46 -6.84 15.43
CA TRP A 170 -12.44 -6.21 14.59
C TRP A 170 -12.34 -4.69 14.78
N ILE A 171 -13.44 -3.99 15.06
CA ILE A 171 -13.37 -2.58 15.46
C ILE A 171 -12.51 -2.40 16.71
N VAL A 172 -12.73 -3.26 17.71
CA VAL A 172 -11.96 -3.20 18.97
C VAL A 172 -10.48 -3.47 18.72
N LYS A 173 -10.17 -4.45 17.85
CA LYS A 173 -8.78 -4.85 17.55
C LYS A 173 -8.04 -3.87 16.64
N TYR A 174 -8.66 -3.38 15.57
CA TYR A 174 -7.97 -2.66 14.50
C TYR A 174 -8.30 -1.17 14.39
N ARG A 175 -9.41 -0.71 14.97
CA ARG A 175 -9.86 0.71 15.02
C ARG A 175 -9.75 1.46 13.69
N SER A 176 -9.96 0.79 12.57
CA SER A 176 -9.85 1.39 11.24
C SER A 176 -11.19 1.91 10.71
N ASN A 177 -11.16 2.96 9.88
CA ASN A 177 -12.35 3.49 9.22
C ASN A 177 -13.07 2.43 8.38
N MET A 178 -12.33 1.51 7.79
CA MET A 178 -12.87 0.40 7.02
C MET A 178 -13.68 -0.57 7.89
N THR A 179 -13.16 -0.94 9.08
CA THR A 179 -13.90 -1.80 10.02
C THR A 179 -15.16 -1.11 10.53
N LEU A 180 -15.10 0.20 10.76
CA LEU A 180 -16.27 0.98 11.16
C LEU A 180 -17.37 0.95 10.07
N CYS A 181 -17.01 1.20 8.81
CA CYS A 181 -17.94 1.13 7.68
C CYS A 181 -18.54 -0.28 7.54
N PHE A 182 -17.71 -1.33 7.66
CA PHE A 182 -18.18 -2.71 7.61
C PHE A 182 -19.21 -3.02 8.70
N VAL A 183 -18.95 -2.62 9.95
CA VAL A 183 -19.90 -2.81 11.05
C VAL A 183 -21.19 -2.06 10.78
N GLY A 184 -21.11 -0.84 10.25
CA GLY A 184 -22.29 -0.08 9.83
C GLY A 184 -23.13 -0.83 8.79
N VAL A 185 -22.50 -1.43 7.78
CA VAL A 185 -23.19 -2.30 6.80
C VAL A 185 -23.85 -3.51 7.49
N GLN A 186 -23.10 -4.24 8.34
CA GLN A 186 -23.64 -5.41 9.02
C GLN A 186 -24.81 -5.07 9.97
N THR A 187 -24.69 -3.95 10.70
CA THR A 187 -25.78 -3.44 11.56
C THR A 187 -27.02 -3.12 10.73
N SER A 188 -26.84 -2.42 9.59
CA SER A 188 -27.98 -2.07 8.72
C SER A 188 -28.66 -3.31 8.13
N ILE A 189 -27.89 -4.36 7.79
CA ILE A 189 -28.42 -5.65 7.32
C ILE A 189 -29.17 -6.37 8.44
N PHE A 190 -28.59 -6.43 9.64
CA PHE A 190 -29.20 -7.10 10.78
C PHE A 190 -30.54 -6.45 11.16
N VAL A 191 -30.57 -5.10 11.27
CA VAL A 191 -31.78 -4.36 11.56
C VAL A 191 -32.82 -4.49 10.42
N TYR A 192 -32.37 -4.48 9.17
CA TYR A 192 -33.23 -4.73 8.01
C TYR A 192 -33.90 -6.11 8.09
N LEU A 193 -33.13 -7.17 8.39
CA LEU A 193 -33.69 -8.53 8.54
C LEU A 193 -34.69 -8.62 9.70
N LEU A 194 -34.36 -8.02 10.85
CA LEU A 194 -35.32 -7.92 11.96
C LEU A 194 -36.62 -7.25 11.53
N SER A 195 -36.50 -6.16 10.76
CA SER A 195 -37.66 -5.37 10.32
C SER A 195 -38.56 -6.13 9.35
N ILE A 196 -37.99 -6.80 8.33
CA ILE A 196 -38.78 -7.57 7.36
C ILE A 196 -39.41 -8.84 7.94
N TYR A 197 -38.85 -9.36 9.03
CA TYR A 197 -39.43 -10.50 9.75
C TYR A 197 -40.42 -10.05 10.85
N GLY A 198 -40.69 -8.77 10.95
CA GLY A 198 -41.73 -8.22 11.82
C GLY A 198 -41.36 -8.13 13.29
N PHE A 199 -40.08 -8.36 13.70
CA PHE A 199 -39.68 -8.27 15.12
C PHE A 199 -39.92 -6.89 15.75
N PRO A 200 -39.69 -5.75 15.06
CA PRO A 200 -39.93 -4.43 15.67
C PRO A 200 -41.37 -4.21 16.06
N SER A 201 -42.33 -4.74 15.33
CA SER A 201 -43.76 -4.65 15.70
C SER A 201 -44.13 -5.51 16.93
N VAL A 202 -43.33 -6.56 17.21
CA VAL A 202 -43.49 -7.37 18.44
C VAL A 202 -42.86 -6.67 19.63
N TRP A 203 -41.65 -6.14 19.46
CA TRP A 203 -40.90 -5.52 20.56
C TRP A 203 -41.42 -4.13 20.93
N PHE A 204 -41.95 -3.40 19.94
CA PHE A 204 -42.41 -2.02 20.08
C PHE A 204 -43.86 -1.84 19.56
N PRO A 205 -44.85 -2.48 20.17
CA PRO A 205 -46.23 -2.51 19.68
C PRO A 205 -46.90 -1.11 19.66
N ASN A 206 -46.36 -0.17 20.42
CA ASN A 206 -46.89 1.20 20.53
C ASN A 206 -46.30 2.19 19.51
N LEU A 207 -45.34 1.75 18.67
CA LEU A 207 -44.82 2.61 17.62
C LEU A 207 -45.84 2.77 16.47
N PRO A 208 -45.89 3.95 15.84
CA PRO A 208 -46.76 4.18 14.67
C PRO A 208 -46.49 3.13 13.59
N PRO A 209 -47.55 2.52 13.01
CA PRO A 209 -47.41 1.52 11.95
C PRO A 209 -46.60 2.02 10.73
N GLU A 210 -46.75 3.31 10.38
CA GLU A 210 -46.02 3.93 9.27
C GLU A 210 -44.51 3.96 9.50
N LEU A 211 -44.09 4.12 10.77
CA LEU A 211 -42.67 4.08 11.13
C LEU A 211 -42.12 2.66 11.02
N LEU A 212 -42.89 1.67 11.46
CA LEU A 212 -42.52 0.26 11.38
C LEU A 212 -42.43 -0.22 9.93
N ASP A 213 -43.39 0.17 9.07
CA ASP A 213 -43.37 -0.10 7.63
C ASP A 213 -42.22 0.63 6.92
N GLY A 214 -41.86 1.83 7.39
CA GLY A 214 -40.74 2.61 6.84
C GLY A 214 -39.37 2.05 7.17
N LEU A 215 -39.20 1.37 8.28
CA LEU A 215 -37.90 0.96 8.82
C LEU A 215 -37.07 0.07 7.88
N PRO A 216 -37.63 -0.98 7.23
CA PRO A 216 -36.88 -1.80 6.26
C PRO A 216 -36.34 -0.95 5.11
N HIS A 217 -37.13 0.00 4.61
CA HIS A 217 -36.74 0.86 3.48
C HIS A 217 -35.62 1.83 3.86
N VAL A 218 -35.71 2.44 5.03
CA VAL A 218 -34.65 3.30 5.59
C VAL A 218 -33.36 2.51 5.72
N MET A 219 -33.42 1.30 6.28
CA MET A 219 -32.24 0.43 6.42
C MET A 219 -31.68 0.00 5.06
N PHE A 220 -32.51 -0.20 4.06
CA PHE A 220 -32.07 -0.50 2.69
C PHE A 220 -31.33 0.67 2.06
N ILE A 221 -31.82 1.91 2.20
CA ILE A 221 -31.15 3.12 1.70
C ILE A 221 -29.82 3.33 2.43
N LEU A 222 -29.83 3.23 3.78
CA LEU A 222 -28.64 3.37 4.61
C LEU A 222 -27.59 2.31 4.27
N ARG A 223 -28.00 1.06 4.08
CA ARG A 223 -27.12 -0.04 3.66
C ARG A 223 -26.45 0.27 2.32
N THR A 224 -27.20 0.74 1.34
CA THR A 224 -26.66 1.11 0.01
C THR A 224 -25.57 2.17 0.16
N PHE A 225 -25.84 3.23 0.92
CA PHE A 225 -24.86 4.28 1.21
C PHE A 225 -23.60 3.75 1.89
N LEU A 226 -23.75 2.97 2.96
CA LEU A 226 -22.64 2.41 3.72
C LEU A 226 -21.82 1.40 2.89
N LEU A 227 -22.46 0.66 2.00
CA LEU A 227 -21.77 -0.29 1.11
C LEU A 227 -20.89 0.47 0.11
N ILE A 228 -21.42 1.52 -0.51
CA ILE A 228 -20.67 2.43 -1.39
C ILE A 228 -19.48 3.02 -0.64
N LEU A 229 -19.70 3.51 0.58
CA LEU A 229 -18.66 4.09 1.42
C LEU A 229 -17.56 3.06 1.77
N THR A 230 -17.94 1.83 2.10
CA THR A 230 -16.98 0.75 2.44
C THR A 230 -16.06 0.47 1.27
N VAL A 231 -16.61 0.29 0.07
CA VAL A 231 -15.81 0.01 -1.14
C VAL A 231 -14.98 1.23 -1.53
N PHE A 232 -15.53 2.44 -1.39
CA PHE A 232 -14.81 3.70 -1.64
C PHE A 232 -13.58 3.84 -0.74
N VAL A 233 -13.69 3.59 0.57
CA VAL A 233 -12.57 3.67 1.53
C VAL A 233 -11.42 2.75 1.10
N VAL A 234 -11.73 1.56 0.59
CA VAL A 234 -10.72 0.62 0.10
C VAL A 234 -10.08 1.13 -1.19
N ILE A 235 -10.88 1.49 -2.19
CA ILE A 235 -10.37 1.88 -3.51
C ILE A 235 -9.59 3.19 -3.45
N LYS A 236 -10.01 4.15 -2.60
CA LYS A 236 -9.32 5.42 -2.39
C LYS A 236 -7.83 5.26 -2.07
N THR A 237 -7.45 4.18 -1.38
CA THR A 237 -6.06 3.90 -1.02
C THR A 237 -5.19 3.58 -2.24
N TYR A 238 -5.80 3.16 -3.36
CA TYR A 238 -5.10 2.65 -4.55
C TYR A 238 -5.40 3.43 -5.84
N CYS A 239 -6.34 4.37 -5.81
CA CYS A 239 -6.83 5.07 -6.99
C CYS A 239 -6.69 6.59 -6.86
N ASP A 240 -5.96 7.21 -7.79
CA ASP A 240 -5.75 8.68 -7.84
C ASP A 240 -6.64 9.36 -8.89
N SER A 241 -7.60 8.63 -9.48
CA SER A 241 -8.43 9.14 -10.58
C SER A 241 -9.44 10.18 -10.11
N LYS A 242 -9.26 11.45 -10.52
CA LYS A 242 -10.22 12.54 -10.24
C LYS A 242 -11.64 12.22 -10.77
N ILE A 243 -11.72 11.52 -11.92
CA ILE A 243 -12.99 11.11 -12.53
C ILE A 243 -13.72 10.13 -11.60
N TYR A 244 -13.00 9.13 -11.07
CA TYR A 244 -13.58 8.18 -10.12
C TYR A 244 -14.13 8.89 -8.87
N PHE A 245 -13.36 9.79 -8.26
CA PHE A 245 -13.80 10.54 -7.09
C PHE A 245 -15.04 11.39 -7.38
N SER A 246 -15.05 12.08 -8.53
CA SER A 246 -16.22 12.88 -8.94
C SER A 246 -17.48 12.03 -9.08
N MET A 247 -17.38 10.84 -9.69
CA MET A 247 -18.51 9.90 -9.84
C MET A 247 -19.01 9.41 -8.48
N VAL A 248 -18.10 9.06 -7.55
CA VAL A 248 -18.48 8.60 -6.22
C VAL A 248 -19.12 9.73 -5.39
N TYR A 249 -18.59 10.94 -5.44
CA TYR A 249 -19.21 12.09 -4.75
C TYR A 249 -20.59 12.42 -5.31
N ALA A 250 -20.78 12.32 -6.63
CA ALA A 250 -22.09 12.51 -7.24
C ALA A 250 -23.10 11.46 -6.74
N ILE A 251 -22.70 10.20 -6.63
CA ILE A 251 -23.54 9.12 -6.05
C ILE A 251 -23.83 9.39 -4.57
N PHE A 252 -22.86 9.83 -3.77
CA PHE A 252 -23.13 10.15 -2.37
C PHE A 252 -24.15 11.28 -2.23
N LEU A 253 -23.99 12.34 -3.01
CA LEU A 253 -24.98 13.43 -3.04
C LEU A 253 -26.36 12.92 -3.44
N PHE A 254 -26.41 12.07 -4.46
CA PHE A 254 -27.67 11.45 -4.89
C PHE A 254 -28.30 10.58 -3.79
N CYS A 255 -27.49 9.78 -3.06
CA CYS A 255 -27.99 8.98 -1.93
C CYS A 255 -28.58 9.86 -0.81
N VAL A 256 -27.96 11.00 -0.51
CA VAL A 256 -28.47 11.95 0.50
C VAL A 256 -29.80 12.56 0.02
N LEU A 257 -29.86 13.00 -1.22
CA LEU A 257 -31.12 13.55 -1.79
C LEU A 257 -32.21 12.48 -1.83
N ASN A 258 -31.88 11.27 -2.20
CA ASN A 258 -32.81 10.15 -2.22
C ASN A 258 -33.32 9.79 -0.79
N PHE A 259 -32.45 9.86 0.20
CA PHE A 259 -32.85 9.68 1.59
C PHE A 259 -33.84 10.78 2.05
N MET A 260 -33.60 12.03 1.68
CA MET A 260 -34.53 13.13 1.94
C MET A 260 -35.88 12.91 1.23
N LEU A 261 -35.85 12.45 -0.02
CA LEU A 261 -37.04 12.16 -0.81
C LEU A 261 -37.93 11.08 -0.15
N PHE A 262 -37.35 10.13 0.59
CA PHE A 262 -38.09 9.09 1.28
C PHE A 262 -39.11 9.63 2.30
N PHE A 263 -38.84 10.76 2.93
CA PHE A 263 -39.72 11.40 3.92
C PHE A 263 -40.78 12.33 3.29
N THR A 264 -40.89 12.30 1.97
CA THR A 264 -41.91 13.06 1.21
C THR A 264 -43.02 12.13 0.72
N PRO A 265 -44.12 12.64 0.16
CA PRO A 265 -45.15 11.80 -0.50
C PRO A 265 -44.60 10.90 -1.62
N TYR A 266 -43.36 11.13 -2.09
CA TYR A 266 -42.69 10.36 -3.13
C TYR A 266 -41.88 9.17 -2.61
N LYS A 267 -42.22 8.61 -1.44
CA LYS A 267 -41.55 7.44 -0.81
C LYS A 267 -41.30 6.30 -1.80
N SER A 268 -42.30 5.89 -2.59
CA SER A 268 -42.16 4.81 -3.58
C SER A 268 -41.13 5.11 -4.67
N MET A 269 -41.02 6.38 -5.08
CA MET A 269 -40.00 6.82 -6.03
C MET A 269 -38.60 6.72 -5.42
N SER A 270 -38.41 7.11 -4.16
CA SER A 270 -37.16 6.97 -3.44
C SER A 270 -36.67 5.51 -3.41
N ILE A 271 -37.56 4.57 -3.13
CA ILE A 271 -37.23 3.13 -3.10
C ILE A 271 -36.75 2.64 -4.48
N ARG A 272 -37.43 3.04 -5.56
CA ARG A 272 -37.04 2.70 -6.95
C ARG A 272 -35.68 3.30 -7.31
N LEU A 273 -35.45 4.58 -6.96
CA LEU A 273 -34.17 5.25 -7.17
C LEU A 273 -33.04 4.60 -6.39
N ASN A 274 -33.29 4.13 -5.17
CA ASN A 274 -32.29 3.38 -4.41
C ASN A 274 -31.91 2.06 -5.10
N LEU A 275 -32.87 1.34 -5.68
CA LEU A 275 -32.61 0.14 -6.45
C LEU A 275 -31.74 0.43 -7.68
N LEU A 276 -31.97 1.57 -8.36
CA LEU A 276 -31.16 2.03 -9.48
C LEU A 276 -29.72 2.31 -9.04
N VAL A 277 -29.53 3.05 -7.95
CA VAL A 277 -28.19 3.30 -7.35
C VAL A 277 -27.50 1.99 -7.00
N PHE A 278 -28.22 1.09 -6.32
CA PHE A 278 -27.71 -0.23 -5.95
C PHE A 278 -27.27 -1.05 -7.18
N SER A 279 -27.89 -0.83 -8.32
CA SER A 279 -27.53 -1.50 -9.57
C SER A 279 -26.31 -0.88 -10.27
N ILE A 280 -26.12 0.42 -10.16
CA ILE A 280 -25.07 1.17 -10.89
C ILE A 280 -23.76 1.27 -10.10
N TYR A 281 -23.82 1.40 -8.76
CA TYR A 281 -22.62 1.66 -7.95
C TYR A 281 -21.48 0.66 -8.15
N PRO A 282 -21.74 -0.65 -8.38
CA PRO A 282 -20.64 -1.60 -8.56
C PRO A 282 -19.83 -1.32 -9.83
N SER A 283 -20.49 -0.84 -10.91
CA SER A 283 -19.80 -0.44 -12.15
C SER A 283 -18.83 0.71 -11.92
N ILE A 284 -19.22 1.69 -11.09
CA ILE A 284 -18.36 2.83 -10.74
C ILE A 284 -17.15 2.37 -9.93
N HIS A 285 -17.37 1.48 -8.96
CA HIS A 285 -16.26 0.92 -8.19
C HIS A 285 -15.36 0.00 -9.03
N LEU A 286 -15.93 -0.74 -9.97
CA LEU A 286 -15.15 -1.53 -10.94
C LEU A 286 -14.24 -0.62 -11.79
N PHE A 287 -14.75 0.54 -12.23
CA PHE A 287 -13.91 1.54 -12.89
C PHE A 287 -12.78 2.04 -11.97
N GLY A 288 -13.05 2.28 -10.70
CA GLY A 288 -12.03 2.63 -9.69
C GLY A 288 -10.97 1.56 -9.51
N VAL A 289 -11.37 0.29 -9.43
CA VAL A 289 -10.46 -0.87 -9.36
C VAL A 289 -9.61 -0.97 -10.63
N PHE A 290 -10.20 -0.72 -11.80
CA PHE A 290 -9.46 -0.72 -13.07
C PHE A 290 -8.40 0.39 -13.14
N LYS A 291 -8.71 1.58 -12.61
CA LYS A 291 -7.80 2.73 -12.54
C LYS A 291 -6.83 2.69 -11.36
N SER A 292 -6.93 1.70 -10.47
CA SER A 292 -6.07 1.58 -9.29
C SER A 292 -4.63 1.23 -9.65
N LYS A 293 -3.67 1.89 -8.97
CA LYS A 293 -2.23 1.61 -9.06
C LYS A 293 -1.78 0.94 -7.76
N GLY A 294 -0.95 -0.09 -7.86
CA GLY A 294 -0.38 -0.77 -6.68
C GLY A 294 -1.35 -1.68 -5.91
N MET A 295 -2.59 -1.87 -6.38
CA MET A 295 -3.50 -2.86 -5.80
C MET A 295 -2.99 -4.27 -6.09
N ILE A 296 -2.93 -5.12 -5.06
CA ILE A 296 -2.46 -6.49 -5.17
C ILE A 296 -3.33 -7.28 -6.15
N LYS A 297 -2.69 -8.09 -6.99
CA LYS A 297 -3.35 -8.84 -8.06
C LYS A 297 -4.52 -9.70 -7.56
N ASN A 298 -4.35 -10.35 -6.40
CA ASN A 298 -5.39 -11.21 -5.81
C ASN A 298 -6.60 -10.39 -5.31
N VAL A 299 -6.36 -9.22 -4.69
CA VAL A 299 -7.44 -8.31 -4.23
C VAL A 299 -8.19 -7.76 -5.43
N ARG A 300 -7.48 -7.35 -6.49
CA ARG A 300 -8.08 -6.89 -7.74
C ARG A 300 -8.95 -7.97 -8.38
N LEU A 301 -8.43 -9.20 -8.49
CA LEU A 301 -9.17 -10.35 -9.02
C LEU A 301 -10.43 -10.61 -8.21
N LEU A 302 -10.34 -10.55 -6.88
CA LEU A 302 -11.48 -10.75 -5.99
C LEU A 302 -12.59 -9.72 -6.22
N PHE A 303 -12.23 -8.43 -6.40
CA PHE A 303 -13.22 -7.41 -6.76
C PHE A 303 -13.89 -7.72 -8.10
N PHE A 304 -13.12 -8.11 -9.13
CA PHE A 304 -13.69 -8.49 -10.41
C PHE A 304 -14.66 -9.67 -10.30
N VAL A 305 -14.26 -10.73 -9.62
CA VAL A 305 -15.12 -11.91 -9.40
C VAL A 305 -16.38 -11.53 -8.63
N SER A 306 -16.26 -10.73 -7.58
CA SER A 306 -17.40 -10.28 -6.78
C SER A 306 -18.37 -9.44 -7.59
N PHE A 307 -17.89 -8.55 -8.45
CA PHE A 307 -18.75 -7.76 -9.33
C PHE A 307 -19.41 -8.61 -10.41
N ILE A 308 -18.70 -9.55 -11.00
CA ILE A 308 -19.29 -10.49 -11.97
C ILE A 308 -20.40 -11.30 -11.30
N LEU A 309 -20.15 -11.87 -10.13
CA LEU A 309 -21.16 -12.62 -9.38
C LEU A 309 -22.35 -11.73 -9.02
N PHE A 310 -22.11 -10.49 -8.58
CA PHE A 310 -23.16 -9.54 -8.27
C PHE A 310 -24.08 -9.28 -9.49
N TYR A 311 -23.52 -9.00 -10.67
CA TYR A 311 -24.32 -8.77 -11.88
C TYR A 311 -24.98 -10.02 -12.44
N LEU A 312 -24.31 -11.16 -12.34
CA LEU A 312 -24.89 -12.44 -12.76
C LEU A 312 -26.17 -12.77 -11.99
N VAL A 313 -26.24 -12.24 -10.77
CA VAL A 313 -27.40 -12.36 -9.90
C VAL A 313 -28.42 -11.25 -10.14
N LEU A 314 -27.95 -10.03 -10.21
CA LEU A 314 -28.80 -8.84 -10.28
C LEU A 314 -29.55 -8.74 -11.61
N ILE A 315 -28.90 -9.06 -12.73
CA ILE A 315 -29.50 -8.97 -14.07
C ILE A 315 -30.77 -9.84 -14.20
N PRO A 316 -30.80 -11.12 -13.83
CA PRO A 316 -32.02 -11.91 -13.86
C PRO A 316 -33.14 -11.35 -12.97
N VAL A 317 -32.79 -10.80 -11.80
CA VAL A 317 -33.77 -10.19 -10.88
C VAL A 317 -34.38 -8.92 -11.48
N ILE A 318 -33.57 -8.05 -12.08
CA ILE A 318 -34.06 -6.81 -12.72
C ILE A 318 -34.85 -7.13 -13.98
N VAL A 319 -34.29 -7.98 -14.85
CA VAL A 319 -34.94 -8.34 -16.13
C VAL A 319 -36.22 -9.13 -15.88
N GLY A 320 -36.21 -10.10 -14.95
CA GLY A 320 -37.38 -10.89 -14.59
C GLY A 320 -38.46 -10.08 -13.85
N GLY A 321 -38.05 -9.17 -12.96
CA GLY A 321 -38.98 -8.40 -12.14
C GLY A 321 -39.53 -7.13 -12.79
N VAL A 322 -38.78 -6.51 -13.71
CA VAL A 322 -39.14 -5.20 -14.29
C VAL A 322 -39.64 -5.31 -15.73
N PHE A 323 -39.05 -6.19 -16.54
CA PHE A 323 -39.30 -6.20 -17.98
C PHE A 323 -40.08 -7.41 -18.52
N LEU A 324 -40.13 -8.54 -17.81
CA LEU A 324 -40.67 -9.78 -18.35
C LEU A 324 -41.65 -10.46 -17.36
N SER A 325 -42.83 -9.86 -17.20
CA SER A 325 -43.93 -10.50 -16.45
C SER A 325 -44.36 -11.90 -16.91
N PRO A 326 -44.10 -12.37 -18.16
CA PRO A 326 -44.41 -13.77 -18.56
C PRO A 326 -43.32 -14.79 -18.20
N PHE A 327 -42.12 -14.40 -17.81
CA PHE A 327 -41.01 -15.33 -17.51
C PHE A 327 -40.96 -15.82 -16.06
N ASN A 328 -42.07 -15.74 -15.33
CA ASN A 328 -42.20 -16.20 -13.94
C ASN A 328 -41.84 -17.67 -13.69
N SER A 329 -41.89 -18.53 -14.73
CA SER A 329 -41.56 -19.94 -14.57
C SER A 329 -40.06 -20.23 -14.47
N PHE A 330 -39.19 -19.35 -15.03
CA PHE A 330 -37.74 -19.50 -14.97
C PHE A 330 -37.10 -18.87 -13.69
N VAL A 331 -37.78 -17.91 -13.09
CA VAL A 331 -37.34 -17.18 -11.89
C VAL A 331 -37.78 -17.88 -10.59
N GLY A 332 -38.64 -18.91 -10.70
CA GLY A 332 -39.18 -19.67 -9.57
C GLY A 332 -38.15 -20.23 -8.57
N PRO A 333 -37.03 -20.82 -9.00
CA PRO A 333 -35.98 -21.29 -8.10
C PRO A 333 -35.14 -20.19 -7.48
N ILE A 334 -35.09 -19.01 -8.12
CA ILE A 334 -34.32 -17.83 -7.67
C ILE A 334 -35.10 -17.03 -6.58
N GLN A 335 -36.31 -17.43 -6.27
CA GLN A 335 -37.31 -16.67 -5.54
C GLN A 335 -37.14 -16.62 -4.03
N ASN A 336 -36.16 -17.29 -3.48
CA ASN A 336 -35.79 -17.03 -2.09
C ASN A 336 -34.84 -15.82 -2.03
N ILE A 337 -35.38 -14.63 -2.19
CA ILE A 337 -34.64 -13.35 -2.00
C ILE A 337 -33.86 -13.36 -0.67
N SER A 338 -34.33 -14.11 0.34
CA SER A 338 -33.61 -14.39 1.57
C SER A 338 -32.28 -15.12 1.35
N ASP A 339 -32.22 -16.09 0.41
CA ASP A 339 -30.99 -16.85 0.14
C ASP A 339 -29.94 -16.01 -0.61
N TRP A 340 -30.38 -15.03 -1.38
CA TRP A 340 -29.52 -14.05 -2.05
C TRP A 340 -28.91 -13.05 -1.07
N ARG A 341 -29.68 -12.65 -0.06
CA ARG A 341 -29.22 -11.79 1.05
C ARG A 341 -28.14 -12.50 1.84
N LEU A 342 -28.30 -13.81 2.04
CA LEU A 342 -27.33 -14.68 2.70
C LEU A 342 -26.02 -14.79 1.90
N ASN A 343 -26.12 -15.03 0.60
CA ASN A 343 -24.95 -15.10 -0.29
C ASN A 343 -24.21 -13.77 -0.36
N GLY A 344 -24.92 -12.63 -0.42
CA GLY A 344 -24.32 -11.29 -0.36
C GLY A 344 -23.58 -11.03 0.94
N LEU A 345 -24.10 -11.52 2.07
CA LEU A 345 -23.42 -11.46 3.37
C LEU A 345 -22.13 -12.28 3.39
N ILE A 346 -22.18 -13.51 2.90
CA ILE A 346 -21.02 -14.42 2.86
C ILE A 346 -19.94 -13.84 1.96
N VAL A 347 -20.29 -13.41 0.74
CA VAL A 347 -19.34 -12.83 -0.21
C VAL A 347 -18.74 -11.54 0.36
N GLY A 348 -19.55 -10.65 0.93
CA GLY A 348 -19.08 -9.44 1.59
C GLY A 348 -18.12 -9.72 2.74
N ALA A 349 -18.41 -10.75 3.56
CA ALA A 349 -17.55 -11.17 4.65
C ALA A 349 -16.22 -11.75 4.16
N ILE A 350 -16.24 -12.59 3.13
CA ILE A 350 -15.02 -13.17 2.53
C ILE A 350 -14.13 -12.06 1.95
N ILE A 351 -14.72 -11.10 1.21
CA ILE A 351 -13.98 -9.96 0.65
C ILE A 351 -13.32 -9.17 1.77
N PHE A 352 -14.08 -8.88 2.83
CA PHE A 352 -13.56 -8.13 3.97
C PHE A 352 -12.43 -8.87 4.69
N LEU A 353 -12.58 -10.19 4.92
CA LEU A 353 -11.54 -11.04 5.52
C LEU A 353 -10.25 -11.02 4.71
N LEU A 354 -10.36 -11.15 3.39
CA LEU A 354 -9.19 -11.15 2.51
C LEU A 354 -8.49 -9.79 2.47
N ILE A 355 -9.24 -8.68 2.47
CA ILE A 355 -8.65 -7.34 2.53
C ILE A 355 -7.94 -7.13 3.88
N LYS A 356 -8.53 -7.59 4.99
CA LYS A 356 -7.90 -7.50 6.32
C LYS A 356 -6.66 -8.36 6.45
N PHE A 357 -6.69 -9.57 5.93
CA PHE A 357 -5.52 -10.44 5.89
C PHE A 357 -4.37 -9.78 5.12
N GLU A 358 -4.69 -9.15 3.99
CA GLU A 358 -3.73 -8.44 3.17
C GLU A 358 -3.15 -7.20 3.87
N GLU A 359 -3.98 -6.43 4.58
CA GLU A 359 -3.54 -5.27 5.37
C GLU A 359 -2.58 -5.71 6.48
N GLU A 360 -2.91 -6.78 7.21
CA GLU A 360 -2.06 -7.35 8.26
C GLU A 360 -0.72 -7.88 7.71
N HIS A 361 -0.77 -8.53 6.54
CA HIS A 361 0.44 -9.02 5.89
C HIS A 361 1.38 -7.88 5.45
N ARG A 362 0.82 -6.79 4.93
CA ARG A 362 1.59 -5.59 4.57
C ARG A 362 2.19 -4.88 5.78
N GLU A 363 1.46 -4.80 6.88
CA GLU A 363 1.98 -4.22 8.12
C GLU A 363 3.18 -5.03 8.65
N LYS A 364 3.09 -6.36 8.60
CA LYS A 364 4.22 -7.24 8.96
C LYS A 364 5.42 -7.05 8.05
N GLN A 365 5.21 -7.00 6.72
CA GLN A 365 6.29 -6.76 5.77
C GLN A 365 6.99 -5.42 6.01
N LYS A 366 6.22 -4.33 6.23
CA LYS A 366 6.79 -3.02 6.56
C LYS A 366 7.56 -3.03 7.88
N ALA A 367 7.07 -3.74 8.88
CA ALA A 367 7.76 -3.86 10.16
C ALA A 367 9.07 -4.64 10.02
N GLU A 368 9.10 -5.70 9.22
CA GLU A 368 10.31 -6.46 8.89
C GLU A 368 11.33 -5.63 8.12
N GLU A 369 10.87 -4.87 7.10
CA GLU A 369 11.72 -3.96 6.31
C GLU A 369 12.34 -2.86 7.19
N LEU A 370 11.55 -2.22 8.06
CA LEU A 370 12.04 -1.23 9.01
C LEU A 370 13.05 -1.82 10.00
N ASN A 371 12.83 -3.04 10.46
CA ASN A 371 13.75 -3.72 11.36
C ASN A 371 15.07 -4.06 10.64
N GLN A 372 15.02 -4.46 9.38
CA GLN A 372 16.22 -4.72 8.58
C GLN A 372 17.04 -3.42 8.40
N ILE A 373 16.41 -2.32 8.03
CA ILE A 373 17.07 -1.01 7.91
C ILE A 373 17.70 -0.59 9.24
N ARG A 374 17.03 -0.85 10.36
CA ARG A 374 17.56 -0.57 11.70
C ARG A 374 18.81 -1.38 12.03
N ILE A 375 18.82 -2.66 11.68
CA ILE A 375 19.97 -3.55 11.88
C ILE A 375 21.16 -3.06 11.06
N GLU A 376 20.97 -2.79 9.76
CA GLU A 376 22.01 -2.27 8.88
C GLU A 376 22.60 -0.94 9.39
N ARG A 377 21.75 -0.05 9.93
CA ARG A 377 22.22 1.19 10.53
C ARG A 377 23.07 0.97 11.77
N ILE A 378 22.67 0.07 12.67
CA ILE A 378 23.43 -0.26 13.88
C ILE A 378 24.79 -0.89 13.51
N GLU A 379 24.83 -1.76 12.51
CA GLU A 379 26.07 -2.35 12.02
C GLU A 379 27.00 -1.29 11.43
N ALA A 380 26.46 -0.35 10.63
CA ALA A 380 27.23 0.74 10.05
C ALA A 380 27.79 1.68 11.14
N GLU A 381 26.98 2.05 12.15
CA GLU A 381 27.41 2.87 13.28
C GLU A 381 28.51 2.16 14.12
N SER A 382 28.36 0.86 14.36
CA SER A 382 29.37 0.03 15.06
C SER A 382 30.69 -0.03 14.29
N TYR A 383 30.62 -0.21 12.97
CA TYR A 383 31.81 -0.26 12.13
C TYR A 383 32.53 1.11 12.09
N ALA A 384 31.76 2.21 12.01
CA ALA A 384 32.32 3.56 12.06
C ALA A 384 33.02 3.86 13.41
N ALA A 385 32.44 3.41 14.52
CA ALA A 385 33.05 3.54 15.84
C ALA A 385 34.37 2.78 15.94
N LEU A 386 34.40 1.53 15.44
CA LEU A 386 35.62 0.69 15.42
C LEU A 386 36.74 1.34 14.59
N LEU A 387 36.41 1.94 13.44
CA LEU A 387 37.39 2.67 12.64
C LEU A 387 37.91 3.92 13.36
N SER A 388 37.04 4.65 14.05
CA SER A 388 37.43 5.81 14.84
C SER A 388 38.40 5.45 15.98
N ASP A 389 38.11 4.38 16.73
CA ASP A 389 38.95 3.89 17.80
C ASP A 389 40.33 3.43 17.28
N ARG A 390 40.34 2.70 16.16
CA ARG A 390 41.58 2.28 15.49
C ARG A 390 42.45 3.50 15.12
N ASN A 391 41.86 4.53 14.56
CA ASN A 391 42.58 5.72 14.13
C ASN A 391 43.14 6.52 15.33
N THR A 392 42.35 6.64 16.38
CA THR A 392 42.79 7.29 17.63
C THR A 392 43.99 6.56 18.26
N MET A 393 43.96 5.22 18.24
CA MET A 393 45.08 4.39 18.72
C MET A 393 46.34 4.61 17.90
N ILE A 394 46.24 4.72 16.56
CA ILE A 394 47.41 5.00 15.70
C ILE A 394 48.00 6.36 16.00
N ASP A 395 47.19 7.41 16.21
CA ASP A 395 47.69 8.74 16.56
C ASP A 395 48.45 8.75 17.89
N LEU A 396 47.92 8.08 18.94
CA LEU A 396 48.55 7.91 20.23
C LEU A 396 49.87 7.17 20.12
N LEU A 397 49.88 5.99 19.44
CA LEU A 397 51.11 5.20 19.25
C LEU A 397 52.16 5.99 18.47
N THR A 398 51.76 6.78 17.47
CA THR A 398 52.69 7.62 16.69
C THR A 398 53.38 8.63 17.56
N HIS A 399 52.66 9.31 18.45
CA HIS A 399 53.18 10.30 19.37
C HIS A 399 54.14 9.66 20.40
N ASP A 400 53.73 8.52 21.01
CA ASP A 400 54.46 7.82 22.04
C ASP A 400 55.73 7.13 21.52
N LEU A 401 55.77 6.81 20.22
CA LEU A 401 56.99 6.27 19.59
C LEU A 401 57.96 7.39 19.13
N LYS A 402 57.46 8.56 18.69
CA LYS A 402 58.33 9.69 18.31
C LYS A 402 59.16 10.22 19.49
N ASN A 403 58.62 10.21 20.70
CA ASN A 403 59.28 10.74 21.88
C ASN A 403 60.57 10.00 22.27
N PRO A 404 60.57 8.64 22.44
CA PRO A 404 61.80 7.91 22.76
C PRO A 404 62.83 7.96 21.62
N LEU A 405 62.37 7.99 20.35
CA LEU A 405 63.24 8.11 19.21
C LEU A 405 63.94 9.47 19.15
N GLY A 406 63.27 10.54 19.55
CA GLY A 406 63.84 11.88 19.74
C GLY A 406 64.93 11.87 20.79
N THR A 407 64.71 11.19 21.93
CA THR A 407 65.70 11.03 22.99
C THR A 407 66.94 10.26 22.53
N ILE A 408 66.78 9.16 21.79
CA ILE A 408 67.84 8.38 21.20
C ILE A 408 68.65 9.21 20.21
N THR A 409 67.98 9.99 19.35
CA THR A 409 68.63 10.89 18.39
C THR A 409 69.49 11.95 19.11
N PHE A 410 68.97 12.53 20.17
CA PHE A 410 69.72 13.53 20.97
C PHE A 410 70.95 12.89 21.63
N ALA A 411 70.81 11.74 22.28
CA ALA A 411 71.89 11.03 22.90
C ALA A 411 72.96 10.59 21.88
N SER A 412 72.56 10.10 20.70
CA SER A 412 73.47 9.76 19.64
C SER A 412 74.29 10.93 19.13
N ARG A 413 73.65 12.12 18.99
CA ARG A 413 74.35 13.35 18.59
C ARG A 413 75.35 13.80 19.62
N ALA A 414 74.99 13.81 20.90
CA ALA A 414 75.88 14.20 22.03
C ALA A 414 77.11 13.26 22.11
N LEU A 415 76.89 11.94 21.96
CA LEU A 415 77.99 10.98 21.92
C LEU A 415 78.90 11.14 20.69
N LYS A 416 78.35 11.50 19.54
CA LYS A 416 79.13 11.76 18.31
C LYS A 416 80.05 12.94 18.44
N GLU A 417 79.64 14.02 19.14
CA GLU A 417 80.53 15.16 19.43
C GLU A 417 81.64 14.80 20.37
N GLN A 418 81.39 13.93 21.37
CA GLN A 418 82.41 13.52 22.33
C GLN A 418 83.41 12.48 21.80
N LEU A 419 83.05 11.67 20.81
CA LEU A 419 83.83 10.54 20.32
C LEU A 419 84.37 10.77 18.89
N GLN A 420 84.60 12.00 18.45
CA GLN A 420 85.06 12.34 17.10
C GLN A 420 86.33 11.63 16.65
N ASP A 421 87.26 11.35 17.59
CA ASP A 421 88.54 10.70 17.30
C ASP A 421 88.48 9.15 17.23
N ASN A 422 87.34 8.55 17.54
CA ASN A 422 87.18 7.10 17.54
C ASN A 422 86.33 6.63 16.32
N GLN A 423 87.02 6.23 15.26
CA GLN A 423 86.39 5.79 13.99
C GLN A 423 85.34 4.69 14.19
N THR A 424 85.61 3.72 15.06
CA THR A 424 84.68 2.60 15.30
C THR A 424 83.43 3.04 16.04
N ALA A 425 83.54 3.96 17.00
CA ALA A 425 82.41 4.53 17.74
C ALA A 425 81.56 5.40 16.80
N THR A 426 82.20 6.25 15.99
CA THR A 426 81.54 7.09 15.02
C THR A 426 80.76 6.28 13.96
N GLN A 427 81.28 5.12 13.55
CA GLN A 427 80.57 4.22 12.62
C GLN A 427 79.34 3.58 13.27
N LYS A 428 79.45 3.16 14.57
CA LYS A 428 78.31 2.60 15.33
C LYS A 428 77.23 3.65 15.55
N LEU A 429 77.59 4.86 15.92
CA LEU A 429 76.61 5.96 16.08
C LEU A 429 75.93 6.31 14.78
N ARG A 430 76.62 6.27 13.66
CA ARG A 430 76.03 6.44 12.33
C ARG A 430 74.99 5.39 12.01
N HIS A 431 75.24 4.13 12.41
CA HIS A 431 74.26 3.06 12.25
C HIS A 431 73.01 3.30 13.14
N ILE A 432 73.20 3.77 14.39
CA ILE A 432 72.07 4.12 15.29
C ILE A 432 71.24 5.23 14.64
N ASP A 433 71.88 6.33 14.18
CA ASP A 433 71.17 7.44 13.53
C ASP A 433 70.40 6.95 12.29
N GLN A 434 70.97 6.04 11.51
CA GLN A 434 70.28 5.47 10.35
C GLN A 434 69.05 4.62 10.77
N CYS A 435 69.14 3.85 11.86
CA CYS A 435 68.02 3.05 12.38
C CYS A 435 66.89 3.96 12.93
N VAL A 436 67.25 4.99 13.70
CA VAL A 436 66.29 5.94 14.26
C VAL A 436 65.56 6.71 13.14
N ASN A 437 66.31 7.20 12.14
CA ASN A 437 65.72 7.87 11.00
C ASN A 437 64.79 6.92 10.21
N ARG A 438 65.16 5.65 10.11
CA ARG A 438 64.29 4.66 9.47
C ARG A 438 62.99 4.45 10.26
N MET A 439 63.05 4.37 11.60
CA MET A 439 61.88 4.24 12.48
C MET A 439 61.00 5.46 12.42
N ASN A 440 61.56 6.66 12.47
CA ASN A 440 60.80 7.92 12.33
C ASN A 440 60.03 7.98 11.00
N ASN A 441 60.68 7.61 9.89
CA ASN A 441 60.04 7.54 8.58
C ASN A 441 58.89 6.50 8.56
N LEU A 442 59.04 5.34 9.22
CA LEU A 442 57.97 4.35 9.33
C LEU A 442 56.76 4.88 10.06
N ILE A 443 56.99 5.50 11.22
CA ILE A 443 55.95 6.11 12.06
C ILE A 443 55.20 7.20 11.28
N GLU A 444 55.95 8.05 10.58
CA GLU A 444 55.37 9.11 9.74
C GLU A 444 54.47 8.51 8.63
N HIS A 445 54.95 7.49 7.93
CA HIS A 445 54.15 6.83 6.90
C HIS A 445 52.86 6.18 7.41
N VAL A 446 52.91 5.53 8.60
CA VAL A 446 51.71 4.95 9.23
C VAL A 446 50.74 6.05 9.64
N ALA A 447 51.21 7.14 10.22
CA ALA A 447 50.38 8.29 10.63
C ALA A 447 49.71 8.96 9.43
N VAL A 448 50.46 9.23 8.36
CA VAL A 448 49.92 9.81 7.13
C VAL A 448 48.90 8.86 6.46
N SER A 449 49.20 7.55 6.41
CA SER A 449 48.25 6.57 5.86
C SER A 449 46.94 6.55 6.67
N ALA A 450 46.99 6.58 7.99
CA ALA A 450 45.81 6.64 8.84
C ALA A 450 45.03 7.96 8.71
N ARG A 451 45.70 9.09 8.47
CA ARG A 451 45.05 10.36 8.17
C ARG A 451 44.37 10.34 6.79
N LEU A 452 45.00 9.74 5.77
CA LEU A 452 44.41 9.56 4.47
C LEU A 452 43.12 8.71 4.52
N ASP A 453 43.08 7.68 5.37
CA ASP A 453 41.89 6.84 5.55
C ASP A 453 40.72 7.64 6.19
N ARG A 454 41.01 8.66 7.01
CA ARG A 454 40.03 9.57 7.64
C ARG A 454 39.56 10.72 6.74
N TYR A 455 40.25 10.96 5.63
CA TYR A 455 40.00 12.11 4.78
C TYR A 455 38.71 11.96 4.00
N GLU A 456 37.61 12.55 4.50
CA GLU A 456 36.26 12.42 3.91
C GLU A 456 35.94 13.49 2.86
N SER A 457 36.66 14.61 2.83
CA SER A 457 36.47 15.72 1.84
C SER A 457 37.39 16.87 2.21
N LEU A 458 37.65 17.77 1.25
CA LEU A 458 38.42 19.03 1.40
C LEU A 458 38.16 19.73 2.75
N ALA A 459 38.95 19.37 3.76
CA ALA A 459 38.77 19.93 5.11
C ALA A 459 39.11 21.41 5.17
N SER A 460 40.05 21.87 4.33
CA SER A 460 40.45 23.28 4.23
C SER A 460 41.13 23.54 2.90
N PRO A 461 40.41 23.64 1.78
CA PRO A 461 40.99 24.01 0.52
C PRO A 461 41.54 25.46 0.63
N ILE A 462 42.83 25.62 0.33
CA ILE A 462 43.47 26.93 0.28
C ILE A 462 43.71 27.24 -1.20
N THR A 463 43.34 28.44 -1.60
CA THR A 463 43.75 28.97 -2.92
C THR A 463 45.10 29.67 -2.73
N SER A 464 46.16 29.12 -3.29
CA SER A 464 47.48 29.67 -3.24
C SER A 464 48.10 29.73 -4.65
N PRO A 465 48.98 30.70 -4.91
CA PRO A 465 49.78 30.65 -6.13
C PRO A 465 50.78 29.50 -6.08
N ALA A 466 51.07 28.90 -7.21
CA ALA A 466 51.97 27.74 -7.28
C ALA A 466 53.42 28.10 -6.86
N SER A 467 53.83 29.36 -7.11
CA SER A 467 55.14 29.90 -6.68
C SER A 467 55.36 29.79 -5.18
N GLU A 468 54.37 30.17 -4.36
CA GLU A 468 54.46 30.15 -2.90
C GLU A 468 54.67 28.72 -2.35
N LEU A 469 53.95 27.75 -2.87
CA LEU A 469 54.08 26.33 -2.47
C LEU A 469 55.48 25.78 -2.82
N ILE A 470 55.98 26.09 -4.02
CA ILE A 470 57.27 25.57 -4.48
C ILE A 470 58.41 26.21 -3.66
N GLU A 471 58.38 27.52 -3.38
CA GLU A 471 59.34 28.22 -2.57
C GLU A 471 59.42 27.57 -1.17
N GLU A 472 58.30 27.40 -0.48
CA GLU A 472 58.26 26.72 0.82
C GLU A 472 58.86 25.32 0.82
N LEU A 473 58.51 24.53 -0.21
CA LEU A 473 58.99 23.16 -0.33
C LEU A 473 60.50 23.09 -0.59
N THR A 474 61.05 24.00 -1.40
CA THR A 474 62.45 24.00 -1.75
C THR A 474 63.35 24.62 -0.69
N GLU A 475 62.86 25.58 0.13
CA GLU A 475 63.59 26.15 1.28
C GLU A 475 64.02 25.11 2.31
N THR A 476 63.28 23.99 2.43
CA THR A 476 63.57 22.91 3.39
C THR A 476 64.84 22.12 3.03
N TYR A 477 65.35 22.24 1.82
CA TYR A 477 66.54 21.52 1.34
C TYR A 477 67.80 22.40 1.40
N GLY A 478 68.88 21.89 1.93
CA GLY A 478 70.10 22.65 2.24
C GLY A 478 70.91 23.10 1.00
N ASP A 479 70.68 22.52 -0.16
CA ASP A 479 71.36 22.87 -1.42
C ASP A 479 70.36 23.36 -2.46
N GLN A 480 69.96 24.60 -2.36
CA GLN A 480 68.99 25.28 -3.22
C GLN A 480 69.53 25.46 -4.67
N SER A 481 70.85 25.43 -4.85
CA SER A 481 71.44 25.62 -6.18
C SER A 481 71.10 24.52 -7.19
N ARG A 482 70.60 23.39 -6.73
CA ARG A 482 70.15 22.30 -7.57
C ARG A 482 68.76 22.44 -8.14
N PHE A 483 67.95 23.37 -7.61
CA PHE A 483 66.58 23.57 -8.10
C PHE A 483 66.55 24.57 -9.25
N ARG A 484 65.97 24.14 -10.38
CA ARG A 484 65.58 25.01 -11.47
C ARG A 484 64.09 25.11 -11.52
N ILE A 485 63.56 26.27 -11.17
CA ILE A 485 62.12 26.49 -11.10
C ILE A 485 61.72 27.28 -12.34
N ASP A 486 60.79 26.70 -13.09
CA ASP A 486 60.23 27.31 -14.34
C ASP A 486 58.70 27.35 -14.18
N ILE A 487 58.16 28.53 -13.99
CA ILE A 487 56.72 28.78 -13.80
C ILE A 487 56.22 29.53 -15.03
N GLU A 488 55.63 28.78 -15.97
CA GLU A 488 55.05 29.36 -17.19
C GLU A 488 53.80 30.20 -16.92
N ALA A 489 53.05 29.86 -15.86
CA ALA A 489 51.92 30.65 -15.36
C ALA A 489 51.82 30.47 -13.83
N ASP A 490 51.86 31.55 -13.09
CA ASP A 490 51.60 31.52 -11.65
C ASP A 490 50.08 31.36 -11.39
N ALA A 491 49.58 30.16 -11.72
CA ALA A 491 48.18 29.81 -11.60
C ALA A 491 47.84 29.53 -10.14
N GLY A 492 46.81 30.23 -9.64
CA GLY A 492 46.19 29.84 -8.39
C GLY A 492 45.48 28.49 -8.55
N PHE A 493 45.55 27.63 -7.60
CA PHE A 493 44.82 26.36 -7.50
C PHE A 493 44.21 26.22 -6.12
N THR A 494 43.15 25.43 -6.03
CA THR A 494 42.44 25.18 -4.78
C THR A 494 42.62 23.72 -4.37
N ALA A 495 43.42 23.47 -3.35
CA ALA A 495 43.66 22.12 -2.83
C ALA A 495 44.08 22.15 -1.37
N ASP A 496 44.05 20.98 -0.73
CA ASP A 496 44.53 20.81 0.64
C ASP A 496 46.06 20.90 0.69
N ARG A 497 46.58 21.90 1.39
CA ARG A 497 48.02 22.20 1.53
C ARG A 497 48.82 21.05 2.15
N GLU A 498 48.27 20.36 3.19
CA GLU A 498 48.95 19.23 3.81
C GLU A 498 49.12 18.07 2.81
N MET A 499 48.10 17.78 2.02
CA MET A 499 48.17 16.71 0.99
C MET A 499 49.17 17.05 -0.08
N LEU A 500 49.21 18.28 -0.53
CA LEU A 500 50.19 18.73 -1.50
C LEU A 500 51.62 18.66 -0.95
N THR A 501 51.84 19.05 0.32
CA THR A 501 53.14 18.92 1.00
C THR A 501 53.59 17.45 1.07
N VAL A 502 52.68 16.53 1.33
CA VAL A 502 52.97 15.10 1.30
C VAL A 502 53.35 14.63 -0.11
N ILE A 503 52.60 15.06 -1.13
CA ILE A 503 52.83 14.68 -2.52
C ILE A 503 54.20 15.20 -2.99
N PHE A 504 54.40 16.50 -2.91
CA PHE A 504 55.61 17.12 -3.46
C PHE A 504 56.85 16.82 -2.65
N GLY A 505 56.75 16.78 -1.30
CA GLY A 505 57.83 16.36 -0.42
C GLY A 505 58.37 14.95 -0.73
N ASN A 506 57.48 14.00 -1.01
CA ASN A 506 57.88 12.66 -1.43
C ASN A 506 58.53 12.65 -2.83
N LEU A 507 58.03 13.42 -3.80
CA LEU A 507 58.56 13.49 -5.15
C LEU A 507 59.93 14.18 -5.20
N ILE A 508 60.09 15.30 -4.53
CA ILE A 508 61.37 16.02 -4.41
C ILE A 508 62.40 15.19 -3.67
N ASN A 509 62.05 14.55 -2.57
CA ASN A 509 62.94 13.65 -1.83
C ASN A 509 63.40 12.45 -2.69
N ASN A 510 62.53 11.92 -3.54
CA ASN A 510 62.92 10.89 -4.52
C ASN A 510 63.88 11.41 -5.56
N ALA A 511 63.62 12.62 -6.13
CA ALA A 511 64.57 13.25 -7.07
C ALA A 511 65.91 13.49 -6.45
N TYR A 512 65.95 13.89 -5.18
CA TYR A 512 67.18 14.08 -4.42
C TYR A 512 67.97 12.79 -4.18
N LYS A 513 67.28 11.71 -3.84
CA LYS A 513 67.87 10.40 -3.46
C LYS A 513 68.29 9.56 -4.66
N TYR A 514 67.51 9.58 -5.73
CA TYR A 514 67.64 8.66 -6.85
C TYR A 514 68.11 9.33 -8.14
N GLY A 515 68.11 10.68 -8.18
CA GLY A 515 68.66 11.44 -9.31
C GLY A 515 70.20 11.41 -9.37
N HIS A 516 70.78 11.93 -10.44
CA HIS A 516 72.21 12.08 -10.61
C HIS A 516 72.80 12.95 -9.48
N ALA A 517 73.90 12.50 -8.86
CA ALA A 517 74.56 13.24 -7.76
C ALA A 517 75.07 14.60 -8.25
N GLY A 518 74.59 15.71 -7.64
CA GLY A 518 74.87 17.08 -8.06
C GLY A 518 74.14 17.54 -9.34
N GLY A 519 73.26 16.74 -9.92
CA GLY A 519 72.43 17.11 -11.06
C GLY A 519 71.27 18.01 -10.67
N ASP A 520 70.78 18.82 -11.64
CA ASP A 520 69.65 19.70 -11.45
C ASP A 520 68.36 18.96 -11.24
N ILE A 521 67.47 19.50 -10.39
CA ILE A 521 66.08 19.08 -10.20
C ILE A 521 65.21 20.19 -10.78
N THR A 522 64.54 19.93 -11.88
CA THR A 522 63.71 20.93 -12.56
C THR A 522 62.26 20.77 -12.11
N ILE A 523 61.65 21.86 -11.64
CA ILE A 523 60.25 21.94 -11.29
C ILE A 523 59.57 22.90 -12.26
N THR A 524 58.70 22.38 -13.11
CA THR A 524 57.95 23.17 -14.09
C THR A 524 56.47 23.21 -13.73
N VAL A 525 55.87 24.41 -13.76
CA VAL A 525 54.43 24.59 -13.54
C VAL A 525 53.78 25.13 -14.80
N LYS A 526 52.73 24.46 -15.22
CA LYS A 526 51.98 24.80 -16.45
C LYS A 526 50.50 24.81 -16.20
N ARG A 527 49.77 25.72 -16.80
CA ARG A 527 48.31 25.64 -16.87
C ARG A 527 47.91 24.78 -18.07
N THR A 528 47.08 23.80 -17.86
CA THR A 528 46.61 22.89 -18.90
C THR A 528 45.13 23.10 -19.13
N GLU A 529 44.76 23.58 -20.33
CA GLU A 529 43.37 23.86 -20.72
C GLU A 529 42.57 22.60 -21.14
N LYS A 530 43.22 21.46 -21.32
CA LYS A 530 42.56 20.18 -21.73
C LYS A 530 43.14 19.00 -20.99
N MET A 531 42.31 18.31 -20.23
CA MET A 531 42.63 16.99 -19.68
C MET A 531 42.33 15.91 -20.75
N PRO A 532 43.28 15.13 -21.27
CA PRO A 532 42.96 13.91 -21.99
C PRO A 532 42.49 12.85 -20.99
N SER A 533 41.28 12.31 -21.21
CA SER A 533 40.78 11.15 -20.46
C SER A 533 41.69 9.95 -20.64
N LEU A 534 42.24 9.41 -19.58
CA LEU A 534 43.15 8.24 -19.57
C LEU A 534 42.42 6.89 -19.65
N ASP A 535 41.12 6.88 -19.92
CA ASP A 535 40.37 5.64 -20.13
C ASP A 535 39.45 5.74 -21.35
N ALA A 536 39.92 5.12 -22.44
CA ALA A 536 39.22 5.03 -23.73
C ALA A 536 38.14 3.93 -23.77
N SER A 537 37.45 3.57 -22.64
CA SER A 537 36.48 2.49 -22.64
C SER A 537 35.12 2.77 -21.98
N GLN A 538 34.75 4.04 -21.69
CA GLN A 538 33.35 4.32 -21.32
C GLN A 538 32.87 5.63 -21.96
N THR A 539 31.93 5.48 -22.87
CA THR A 539 31.10 6.45 -23.52
C THR A 539 30.18 7.14 -22.52
N GLU A 540 30.48 8.43 -22.20
CA GLU A 540 29.49 9.52 -22.10
C GLU A 540 30.21 10.85 -21.83
N PRO A 541 29.91 11.95 -22.53
CA PRO A 541 30.55 13.23 -22.30
C PRO A 541 29.95 13.94 -21.09
N ALA A 542 30.64 13.87 -19.93
CA ALA A 542 30.34 14.76 -18.83
C ALA A 542 30.81 16.16 -19.17
N SER A 543 29.91 17.07 -19.35
CA SER A 543 30.11 18.52 -19.49
C SER A 543 30.68 19.10 -18.20
N GLY A 544 31.98 19.30 -18.14
CA GLY A 544 32.67 19.96 -17.05
C GLY A 544 34.13 20.14 -17.43
N GLN A 545 34.44 21.17 -18.23
CA GLN A 545 35.81 21.60 -18.50
C GLN A 545 36.32 22.31 -17.23
N SER A 546 37.14 21.63 -16.39
CA SER A 546 37.89 22.30 -15.34
C SER A 546 39.30 22.52 -15.77
N ASP A 547 39.78 23.78 -15.72
CA ASP A 547 41.19 24.14 -15.83
C ASP A 547 41.97 23.34 -14.78
N SER A 548 43.17 22.84 -15.13
CA SER A 548 44.06 22.16 -14.21
C SER A 548 45.46 22.76 -14.20
N VAL A 549 46.11 22.73 -13.04
CA VAL A 549 47.51 23.11 -12.89
C VAL A 549 48.37 21.84 -12.89
N SER A 550 49.33 21.74 -13.79
CA SER A 550 50.26 20.62 -13.91
C SER A 550 51.61 21.00 -13.34
N PHE A 551 52.08 20.22 -12.38
CA PHE A 551 53.42 20.29 -11.80
C PHE A 551 54.25 19.14 -12.35
N GLU A 552 55.39 19.44 -12.91
CA GLU A 552 56.35 18.45 -13.44
C GLU A 552 57.65 18.54 -12.64
N ILE A 553 58.06 17.44 -12.03
CA ILE A 553 59.31 17.32 -11.29
C ILE A 553 60.20 16.38 -12.06
N SER A 554 61.29 16.92 -12.60
CA SER A 554 62.23 16.20 -13.48
C SER A 554 63.63 16.18 -12.91
N ASN A 555 64.29 15.03 -13.03
CA ASN A 555 65.69 14.88 -12.66
C ASN A 555 66.40 13.92 -13.63
N ALA A 556 67.70 14.08 -13.80
CA ALA A 556 68.52 13.10 -14.55
C ALA A 556 68.56 11.75 -13.82
N VAL A 557 68.55 10.68 -14.60
CA VAL A 557 68.67 9.29 -14.07
C VAL A 557 69.96 9.14 -13.31
N GLY A 558 69.88 8.69 -12.08
CA GLY A 558 71.05 8.41 -11.23
C GLY A 558 71.66 7.03 -11.51
N THR A 559 72.67 6.66 -10.71
CA THR A 559 73.45 5.40 -10.84
C THR A 559 72.62 4.11 -10.67
N PHE A 560 71.39 4.23 -10.17
CA PHE A 560 70.53 3.07 -9.90
C PHE A 560 69.73 2.61 -11.13
N GLY A 561 69.70 3.40 -12.21
CA GLY A 561 68.89 3.13 -13.39
C GLY A 561 67.47 3.58 -13.27
N THR A 562 66.61 3.18 -14.21
CA THR A 562 65.23 3.61 -14.33
C THR A 562 64.28 2.66 -13.69
N PRO A 563 63.30 3.14 -12.89
CA PRO A 563 62.32 2.29 -12.26
C PRO A 563 61.32 1.71 -13.26
N ASP A 564 60.69 0.60 -12.93
CA ASP A 564 59.61 -0.01 -13.72
C ASP A 564 58.34 0.89 -13.65
N GLN A 565 57.93 1.39 -14.78
CA GLN A 565 56.79 2.32 -14.92
C GLN A 565 55.49 1.69 -14.46
N ALA A 566 55.26 0.39 -14.64
CA ALA A 566 54.06 -0.30 -14.25
C ALA A 566 53.95 -0.46 -12.72
N ARG A 567 55.10 -0.56 -12.05
CA ARG A 567 55.17 -0.93 -10.62
C ARG A 567 55.57 0.20 -9.67
N ILE A 568 56.01 1.33 -10.22
CA ILE A 568 56.62 2.42 -9.44
C ILE A 568 55.71 2.96 -8.31
N PHE A 569 54.38 2.87 -8.46
CA PHE A 569 53.37 3.28 -7.45
C PHE A 569 52.85 2.16 -6.58
N GLU A 570 53.37 0.90 -6.73
CA GLU A 570 53.04 -0.21 -5.83
C GLU A 570 53.66 -0.03 -4.47
N ARG A 571 52.95 -0.47 -3.42
CA ARG A 571 53.49 -0.49 -2.04
C ARG A 571 54.72 -1.39 -1.99
N TYR A 572 55.79 -0.92 -1.32
CA TYR A 572 57.07 -1.64 -1.13
C TYR A 572 57.87 -1.88 -2.40
N TYR A 573 57.50 -1.28 -3.55
CA TYR A 573 58.31 -1.39 -4.74
C TYR A 573 59.60 -0.60 -4.59
N ARG A 574 60.71 -1.22 -4.93
CA ARG A 574 62.07 -0.65 -4.97
C ARG A 574 62.79 -1.18 -6.19
N HIS A 575 63.55 -0.31 -6.86
CA HIS A 575 64.43 -0.75 -7.93
C HIS A 575 65.54 -1.69 -7.39
N PRO A 576 65.83 -2.86 -8.02
CA PRO A 576 66.80 -3.83 -7.51
C PRO A 576 68.16 -3.22 -7.15
N ASN A 577 68.67 -2.29 -7.97
CA ASN A 577 69.96 -1.64 -7.71
C ASN A 577 69.93 -0.60 -6.58
N SER A 578 68.77 -0.18 -6.12
CA SER A 578 68.61 0.84 -5.06
C SER A 578 68.41 0.26 -3.65
N ILE A 579 68.64 -1.04 -3.45
CA ILE A 579 68.42 -1.70 -2.14
C ILE A 579 69.29 -1.11 -1.05
N ALA A 580 70.52 -0.66 -1.38
CA ALA A 580 71.44 -0.04 -0.43
C ALA A 580 71.07 1.38 0.00
N VAL A 581 70.17 2.08 -0.72
CA VAL A 581 69.68 3.44 -0.36
C VAL A 581 68.64 3.31 0.75
N PRO A 582 68.66 4.12 1.80
CA PRO A 582 67.63 4.08 2.83
C PRO A 582 66.26 4.43 2.25
N GLY A 583 65.28 3.53 2.39
CA GLY A 583 63.85 3.76 1.96
C GLY A 583 63.09 2.46 1.92
N MET A 584 61.76 2.53 2.10
CA MET A 584 60.87 1.36 2.22
C MET A 584 60.02 1.10 0.97
N GLY A 585 60.07 1.97 0.00
CA GLY A 585 59.20 1.86 -1.18
C GLY A 585 57.74 2.22 -0.93
N LEU A 586 57.47 3.08 0.09
CA LEU A 586 56.13 3.53 0.42
C LEU A 586 55.79 4.96 -0.08
N GLY A 587 56.81 5.80 -0.35
CA GLY A 587 56.59 7.21 -0.70
C GLY A 587 55.74 7.44 -1.93
N LEU A 588 55.97 6.72 -3.03
CA LEU A 588 55.19 6.90 -4.25
C LEU A 588 53.78 6.31 -4.17
N SER A 589 53.58 5.22 -3.41
CA SER A 589 52.23 4.72 -3.17
C SER A 589 51.42 5.71 -2.31
N LEU A 590 52.09 6.42 -1.39
CA LEU A 590 51.48 7.49 -0.59
C LEU A 590 51.13 8.70 -1.47
N VAL A 591 52.02 9.09 -2.38
CA VAL A 591 51.75 10.13 -3.39
C VAL A 591 50.49 9.83 -4.19
N LYS A 592 50.36 8.60 -4.69
CA LYS A 592 49.17 8.17 -5.43
C LYS A 592 47.89 8.22 -4.58
N ALA A 593 47.96 7.75 -3.32
CA ALA A 593 46.83 7.78 -2.42
C ALA A 593 46.42 9.21 -2.04
N ALA A 594 47.37 10.09 -1.71
CA ALA A 594 47.12 11.50 -1.40
C ALA A 594 46.52 12.26 -2.58
N ALA A 595 47.10 12.07 -3.79
CA ALA A 595 46.57 12.66 -5.00
C ALA A 595 45.12 12.27 -5.29
N SER A 596 44.79 10.97 -5.17
CA SER A 596 43.42 10.48 -5.35
C SER A 596 42.43 11.14 -4.38
N LYS A 597 42.82 11.45 -3.15
CA LYS A 597 41.97 12.10 -2.14
C LYS A 597 41.61 13.54 -2.47
N ILE A 598 42.53 14.27 -3.13
CA ILE A 598 42.30 15.67 -3.57
C ILE A 598 41.85 15.77 -5.05
N GLY A 599 41.47 14.65 -5.68
CA GLY A 599 41.05 14.62 -7.06
C GLY A 599 42.19 14.87 -8.08
N ALA A 600 43.46 14.89 -7.62
CA ALA A 600 44.63 15.07 -8.49
C ALA A 600 45.04 13.74 -9.15
N SER A 601 45.66 13.83 -10.32
CA SER A 601 46.27 12.68 -11.00
C SER A 601 47.79 12.76 -10.96
N VAL A 602 48.46 11.59 -10.84
CA VAL A 602 49.93 11.48 -10.82
C VAL A 602 50.37 10.60 -11.99
N GLY A 603 51.30 11.10 -12.76
CA GLY A 603 51.92 10.38 -13.86
C GLY A 603 53.42 10.22 -13.68
N PHE A 604 54.01 9.24 -14.37
CA PHE A 604 55.43 8.97 -14.46
C PHE A 604 55.79 8.86 -15.95
N PHE A 605 56.81 9.58 -16.33
CA PHE A 605 57.31 9.56 -17.71
C PHE A 605 58.82 9.52 -17.70
N GLN A 606 59.41 8.76 -18.60
CA GLN A 606 60.84 8.71 -18.84
C GLN A 606 61.16 8.99 -20.27
N ALA A 607 62.10 9.91 -20.51
CA ALA A 607 62.63 10.21 -21.83
C ALA A 607 64.17 10.30 -21.77
N ARG A 608 64.87 9.52 -22.57
CA ARG A 608 66.34 9.44 -22.57
C ARG A 608 66.87 9.24 -21.14
N ASP A 609 67.68 10.17 -20.64
CA ASP A 609 68.30 10.10 -19.31
C ASP A 609 67.56 10.95 -18.26
N MET A 610 66.31 11.31 -18.53
CA MET A 610 65.46 12.10 -17.60
C MET A 610 64.28 11.32 -17.12
N VAL A 611 63.98 11.45 -15.82
CA VAL A 611 62.76 10.96 -15.17
C VAL A 611 61.90 12.15 -14.80
N THR A 612 60.60 12.10 -15.12
CA THR A 612 59.63 13.15 -14.81
C THR A 612 58.43 12.57 -14.12
N PHE A 613 58.06 13.13 -12.97
CA PHE A 613 56.79 12.92 -12.30
C PHE A 613 55.88 14.14 -12.59
N THR A 614 54.68 13.85 -13.00
CA THR A 614 53.66 14.88 -13.28
C THR A 614 52.51 14.75 -12.28
N VAL A 615 52.17 15.86 -11.63
CA VAL A 615 50.99 15.97 -10.76
C VAL A 615 50.03 16.98 -11.35
N ARG A 616 48.80 16.57 -11.66
CA ARG A 616 47.77 17.46 -12.19
C ARG A 616 46.72 17.67 -11.12
N VAL A 617 46.59 18.91 -10.69
CA VAL A 617 45.61 19.33 -9.66
C VAL A 617 44.45 20.03 -10.38
N PRO A 618 43.21 19.57 -10.23
CA PRO A 618 42.06 20.28 -10.79
C PRO A 618 41.88 21.63 -10.08
N ASN A 619 41.39 22.62 -10.84
CA ASN A 619 41.19 23.99 -10.31
C ASN A 619 39.79 24.15 -9.73
#